data_79701a9cb2a5891ffcf46d03a65bc215
#
_entry.id   79701a9cb2a5891ffcf46d03a65bc215
#
_cell.length_a   1.000
_cell.length_b   1.000
_cell.length_c   1.000
_cell.angle_alpha   90.00
_cell.angle_beta   90.00
_cell.angle_gamma   90.00
#
_symmetry.space_group_name_H-M   'P 1'
#
loop_
_entity.id
_entity.type
_entity.pdbx_description
1 polymer ?
#
loop_
_entity_poly.entity_id
_entity_poly.type
_entity_poly.pdbx_seq_one_letter_code
_entity_poly.pdbx_strand_id
1 'polypeptide(L)'
;RNTYQCAMGKQAMGMYVTNYDKRMDKTAFVLNYSSKPLVDTRIMNMLGLNVVPSGSQVIVAIMSHSGYNQEDSVLLNKGAIDRGLFQATIYHTEKDEDKKLNGTQEIRTKPNKKDTKGMKLGNYDKINAQGVVDENTILRNRDIFIAKVLPIKEARNDVTTSIKFHDESRIFKTDEEVYVDKNIIDRNGDGYTFCKTRLRS
;
A
#
# COMPACT_ATOMS: atom_id res chain seq x y z
N ARG A 1 -19.71 6.01 23.17
CA ARG A 1 -20.84 5.29 22.56
C ARG A 1 -21.69 6.20 21.69
N ASN A 2 -22.02 7.41 22.18
CA ASN A 2 -22.82 8.35 21.41
C ASN A 2 -22.14 8.83 20.12
N THR A 3 -20.81 8.98 20.12
CA THR A 3 -20.03 9.31 18.93
C THR A 3 -19.78 8.07 18.04
N TYR A 4 -19.56 6.93 18.66
CA TYR A 4 -19.22 5.68 17.93
C TYR A 4 -20.41 5.06 17.22
N GLN A 5 -21.61 5.13 17.81
CA GLN A 5 -22.85 4.57 17.24
C GLN A 5 -23.90 5.63 16.88
N CYS A 6 -23.50 6.89 16.76
CA CYS A 6 -24.40 7.98 16.42
C CYS A 6 -25.00 7.78 15.03
N ALA A 7 -26.31 7.88 14.92
CA ALA A 7 -27.03 7.76 13.66
C ALA A 7 -26.61 8.81 12.62
N MET A 8 -26.33 10.04 13.06
CA MET A 8 -25.84 11.11 12.18
C MET A 8 -24.44 10.84 11.66
N GLY A 9 -23.55 10.25 12.45
CA GLY A 9 -22.22 9.83 12.02
C GLY A 9 -22.27 8.76 10.91
N LYS A 10 -23.23 7.84 10.96
CA LYS A 10 -23.47 6.83 9.93
C LYS A 10 -24.06 7.41 8.63
N GLN A 11 -24.61 8.60 8.69
CA GLN A 11 -25.21 9.33 7.55
C GLN A 11 -24.30 10.48 7.08
N ALA A 12 -23.11 10.63 7.64
CA ALA A 12 -22.17 11.66 7.25
C ALA A 12 -21.74 11.47 5.80
N MET A 13 -21.76 12.55 5.03
CA MET A 13 -21.25 12.58 3.68
C MET A 13 -19.79 13.06 3.68
N GLY A 14 -18.97 12.39 2.90
CA GLY A 14 -17.62 12.80 2.60
C GLY A 14 -17.42 12.97 1.10
N MET A 15 -16.35 13.64 0.73
CA MET A 15 -15.88 13.68 -0.66
C MET A 15 -14.69 12.76 -0.81
N TYR A 16 -14.74 11.90 -1.82
CA TYR A 16 -13.60 11.06 -2.17
C TYR A 16 -12.54 11.87 -2.92
N VAL A 17 -11.31 11.38 -2.88
CA VAL A 17 -10.16 12.02 -3.55
C VAL A 17 -10.20 11.74 -5.05
N THR A 18 -9.98 12.76 -5.86
CA THR A 18 -9.91 12.63 -7.32
C THR A 18 -8.47 12.55 -7.84
N ASN A 19 -7.49 12.94 -7.05
CA ASN A 19 -6.07 12.94 -7.39
C ASN A 19 -5.30 11.78 -6.74
N TYR A 20 -5.92 10.61 -6.63
CA TYR A 20 -5.34 9.42 -5.99
C TYR A 20 -4.03 8.95 -6.65
N ASP A 21 -3.84 9.22 -7.94
CA ASP A 21 -2.62 8.91 -8.69
C ASP A 21 -1.37 9.64 -8.17
N LYS A 22 -1.56 10.84 -7.62
CA LYS A 22 -0.49 11.68 -7.07
C LYS A 22 -0.29 11.51 -5.56
N ARG A 23 -1.19 10.83 -4.88
CA ARG A 23 -1.17 10.66 -3.43
C ARG A 23 -0.49 9.35 -3.04
N MET A 24 0.14 9.36 -1.87
CA MET A 24 0.74 8.19 -1.21
C MET A 24 0.00 7.93 0.11
N ASP A 25 -1.29 7.61 0.01
CA ASP A 25 -2.10 7.26 1.17
C ASP A 25 -1.75 5.85 1.65
N LYS A 26 -1.89 5.60 2.95
CA LYS A 26 -1.62 4.29 3.54
C LYS A 26 -2.47 3.19 2.88
N THR A 27 -3.74 3.47 2.66
CA THR A 27 -4.66 2.58 1.94
C THR A 27 -5.63 3.42 1.13
N ALA A 28 -5.83 3.06 -0.13
CA ALA A 28 -6.82 3.67 -1.01
C ALA A 28 -7.49 2.60 -1.86
N PHE A 29 -8.78 2.77 -2.10
CA PHE A 29 -9.58 1.88 -2.94
C PHE A 29 -10.08 2.65 -4.15
N VAL A 30 -9.87 2.09 -5.33
CA VAL A 30 -10.33 2.68 -6.59
C VAL A 30 -11.27 1.69 -7.27
N LEU A 31 -12.54 2.08 -7.42
CA LEU A 31 -13.54 1.26 -8.09
C LEU A 31 -13.24 1.18 -9.59
N ASN A 32 -13.10 -0.04 -10.12
CA ASN A 32 -12.67 -0.23 -11.51
C ASN A 32 -13.77 0.11 -12.52
N TYR A 33 -15.01 -0.27 -12.24
CA TYR A 33 -16.17 -0.07 -13.11
C TYR A 33 -17.17 0.89 -12.46
N SER A 34 -16.73 2.13 -12.26
CA SER A 34 -17.58 3.18 -11.71
C SER A 34 -18.49 3.77 -12.78
N SER A 35 -19.68 4.20 -12.37
CA SER A 35 -20.64 4.90 -13.22
C SER A 35 -21.10 6.20 -12.58
N LYS A 36 -21.50 7.16 -13.42
CA LYS A 36 -22.04 8.43 -12.94
C LYS A 36 -23.37 8.20 -12.24
N PRO A 37 -23.68 8.98 -11.19
CA PRO A 37 -24.99 8.93 -10.56
C PRO A 37 -26.09 9.42 -11.54
N LEU A 38 -27.33 9.00 -11.28
CA LEU A 38 -28.49 9.43 -12.09
C LEU A 38 -28.79 10.92 -11.97
N VAL A 39 -28.46 11.49 -10.80
CA VAL A 39 -28.65 12.91 -10.51
C VAL A 39 -27.36 13.51 -10.03
N ASP A 40 -27.17 14.79 -10.29
CA ASP A 40 -25.99 15.51 -9.85
C ASP A 40 -26.35 16.87 -9.22
N THR A 41 -25.35 17.55 -8.71
CA THR A 41 -25.46 18.91 -8.19
C THR A 41 -24.43 19.80 -8.89
N ARG A 42 -24.66 21.11 -8.81
CA ARG A 42 -23.70 22.10 -9.35
C ARG A 42 -22.30 21.92 -8.75
N ILE A 43 -22.23 21.57 -7.47
CA ILE A 43 -20.97 21.35 -6.75
C ILE A 43 -20.24 20.13 -7.30
N MET A 44 -20.93 19.04 -7.63
CA MET A 44 -20.30 17.86 -8.23
C MET A 44 -19.57 18.20 -9.53
N ASN A 45 -20.19 19.02 -10.38
CA ASN A 45 -19.57 19.46 -11.63
C ASN A 45 -18.34 20.35 -11.39
N MET A 46 -18.42 21.27 -10.43
CA MET A 46 -17.31 22.15 -10.05
C MET A 46 -16.12 21.38 -9.47
N LEU A 47 -16.37 20.33 -8.72
CA LEU A 47 -15.33 19.47 -8.11
C LEU A 47 -14.79 18.40 -9.06
N GLY A 48 -15.38 18.25 -10.25
CA GLY A 48 -14.99 17.22 -11.22
C GLY A 48 -15.34 15.80 -10.82
N LEU A 49 -16.27 15.58 -9.88
CA LEU A 49 -16.66 14.25 -9.40
C LEU A 49 -17.37 13.43 -10.50
N ASN A 50 -17.94 14.08 -11.50
CA ASN A 50 -18.50 13.41 -12.67
C ASN A 50 -17.44 12.89 -13.65
N VAL A 51 -16.21 13.39 -13.57
CA VAL A 51 -15.07 12.92 -14.38
C VAL A 51 -14.48 11.65 -13.79
N VAL A 52 -14.42 11.58 -12.46
CA VAL A 52 -13.95 10.41 -11.71
C VAL A 52 -15.06 9.97 -10.76
N PRO A 53 -16.12 9.31 -11.24
CA PRO A 53 -17.21 8.85 -10.38
C PRO A 53 -16.75 7.73 -9.44
N SER A 54 -17.43 7.57 -8.30
CA SER A 54 -17.13 6.54 -7.31
C SER A 54 -18.40 5.87 -6.84
N GLY A 55 -18.97 5.03 -7.66
CA GLY A 55 -20.17 4.27 -7.36
C GLY A 55 -20.67 3.49 -8.56
N SER A 56 -21.70 2.71 -8.38
CA SER A 56 -22.33 1.92 -9.43
C SER A 56 -23.84 1.99 -9.34
N GLN A 57 -24.51 1.90 -10.48
CA GLN A 57 -25.95 1.75 -10.55
C GLN A 57 -26.31 0.30 -10.28
N VAL A 58 -27.14 0.05 -9.28
CA VAL A 58 -27.60 -1.30 -8.93
C VAL A 58 -29.10 -1.35 -8.80
N ILE A 59 -29.70 -2.47 -9.19
CA ILE A 59 -31.11 -2.76 -8.94
C ILE A 59 -31.21 -3.46 -7.60
N VAL A 60 -31.95 -2.88 -6.67
CA VAL A 60 -32.15 -3.40 -5.32
C VAL A 60 -33.55 -3.96 -5.17
N ALA A 61 -33.65 -5.27 -4.85
CA ALA A 61 -34.89 -5.90 -4.46
C ALA A 61 -34.99 -5.95 -2.93
N ILE A 62 -35.99 -5.30 -2.35
CA ILE A 62 -36.22 -5.33 -0.89
C ILE A 62 -37.18 -6.46 -0.61
N MET A 63 -36.63 -7.64 -0.32
CA MET A 63 -37.42 -8.85 -0.08
C MET A 63 -36.61 -9.86 0.75
N SER A 64 -37.29 -10.74 1.46
CA SER A 64 -36.66 -11.96 1.95
C SER A 64 -36.52 -12.97 0.80
N HIS A 65 -35.30 -13.47 0.57
CA HIS A 65 -35.04 -14.46 -0.48
C HIS A 65 -34.28 -15.64 0.11
N SER A 66 -34.88 -16.82 0.12
CA SER A 66 -34.33 -18.08 0.64
C SER A 66 -33.83 -18.04 2.10
N GLY A 67 -34.10 -17.00 2.87
CA GLY A 67 -33.66 -16.83 4.25
C GLY A 67 -32.18 -16.52 4.43
N TYR A 68 -31.40 -16.32 3.36
CA TYR A 68 -29.96 -16.03 3.45
C TYR A 68 -29.62 -14.54 3.58
N ASN A 69 -30.61 -13.66 3.49
CA ASN A 69 -30.44 -12.20 3.62
C ASN A 69 -31.07 -11.66 4.91
N GLN A 70 -30.86 -12.35 6.03
CA GLN A 70 -31.35 -11.92 7.35
C GLN A 70 -30.35 -10.94 8.01
N GLU A 71 -30.87 -10.01 8.83
CA GLU A 71 -30.10 -8.97 9.53
C GLU A 71 -29.24 -8.13 8.55
N ASP A 72 -27.91 -8.16 8.75
CA ASP A 72 -26.95 -7.39 7.93
C ASP A 72 -26.52 -8.13 6.64
N SER A 73 -27.12 -9.33 6.39
CA SER A 73 -26.77 -10.15 5.23
C SER A 73 -27.38 -9.60 3.94
N VAL A 74 -26.59 -9.63 2.88
CA VAL A 74 -27.00 -9.18 1.54
C VAL A 74 -26.72 -10.29 0.53
N LEU A 75 -27.69 -10.56 -0.35
CA LEU A 75 -27.49 -11.45 -1.50
C LEU A 75 -27.11 -10.63 -2.73
N LEU A 76 -26.11 -11.08 -3.45
CA LEU A 76 -25.64 -10.45 -4.67
C LEU A 76 -25.75 -11.44 -5.85
N ASN A 77 -26.00 -10.91 -7.04
CA ASN A 77 -25.96 -11.69 -8.26
C ASN A 77 -24.51 -12.07 -8.58
N LYS A 78 -24.18 -13.37 -8.52
CA LYS A 78 -22.84 -13.88 -8.79
C LYS A 78 -22.35 -13.52 -10.19
N GLY A 79 -23.20 -13.65 -11.21
CA GLY A 79 -22.83 -13.29 -12.57
C GLY A 79 -22.51 -11.81 -12.75
N ALA A 80 -23.09 -10.93 -11.93
CA ALA A 80 -22.73 -9.51 -11.94
C ALA A 80 -21.36 -9.30 -11.29
N ILE A 81 -21.06 -9.99 -10.19
CA ILE A 81 -19.73 -9.97 -9.55
C ILE A 81 -18.65 -10.50 -10.51
N ASP A 82 -18.91 -11.64 -11.16
CA ASP A 82 -17.97 -12.24 -12.11
C ASP A 82 -17.70 -11.31 -13.33
N ARG A 83 -18.63 -10.42 -13.67
CA ARG A 83 -18.45 -9.39 -14.69
C ARG A 83 -17.80 -8.09 -14.17
N GLY A 84 -17.43 -8.02 -12.90
CA GLY A 84 -16.67 -6.93 -12.33
C GLY A 84 -17.48 -5.93 -11.47
N LEU A 85 -18.72 -6.28 -11.06
CA LEU A 85 -19.44 -5.45 -10.10
C LEU A 85 -18.66 -5.37 -8.78
N PHE A 86 -18.45 -4.15 -8.26
CA PHE A 86 -17.68 -3.86 -7.05
C PHE A 86 -16.20 -4.25 -7.09
N GLN A 87 -15.67 -4.61 -8.25
CA GLN A 87 -14.24 -4.82 -8.40
C GLN A 87 -13.49 -3.52 -8.12
N ALA A 88 -12.47 -3.57 -7.27
CA ALA A 88 -11.68 -2.42 -6.91
C ALA A 88 -10.19 -2.75 -6.96
N THR A 89 -9.40 -1.76 -7.30
CA THR A 89 -7.95 -1.80 -7.16
C THR A 89 -7.59 -1.24 -5.79
N ILE A 90 -6.80 -1.98 -5.03
CA ILE A 90 -6.36 -1.58 -3.70
C ILE A 90 -4.94 -1.04 -3.81
N TYR A 91 -4.73 0.19 -3.35
CA TYR A 91 -3.41 0.78 -3.21
C TYR A 91 -3.01 0.78 -1.75
N HIS A 92 -1.84 0.26 -1.45
CA HIS A 92 -1.26 0.26 -0.12
C HIS A 92 0.14 0.88 -0.17
N THR A 93 0.42 1.84 0.70
CA THR A 93 1.72 2.51 0.73
C THR A 93 2.46 2.16 2.01
N GLU A 94 3.64 1.60 1.85
CA GLU A 94 4.61 1.37 2.91
C GLU A 94 5.62 2.51 2.94
N LYS A 95 5.83 3.07 4.13
CA LYS A 95 6.85 4.08 4.40
C LYS A 95 7.98 3.47 5.21
N ASP A 96 9.20 3.73 4.80
CA ASP A 96 10.40 3.38 5.57
C ASP A 96 11.35 4.58 5.61
N GLU A 97 11.92 4.84 6.78
CA GLU A 97 12.89 5.91 7.00
C GLU A 97 14.23 5.31 7.41
N ASP A 98 15.32 5.90 6.90
CA ASP A 98 16.66 5.51 7.30
C ASP A 98 16.98 6.13 8.66
N LYS A 99 17.11 5.29 9.68
CA LYS A 99 17.30 5.72 11.06
C LYS A 99 18.78 5.88 11.38
N LYS A 100 19.06 6.74 12.34
CA LYS A 100 20.38 6.83 12.95
C LYS A 100 20.36 6.04 14.26
N LEU A 101 21.11 4.95 14.31
CA LEU A 101 21.25 4.08 15.47
C LEU A 101 22.69 4.17 16.02
N ASN A 102 22.85 4.51 17.29
CA ASN A 102 24.14 4.58 17.96
C ASN A 102 25.22 5.38 17.19
N GLY A 103 24.82 6.49 16.56
CA GLY A 103 25.72 7.34 15.78
C GLY A 103 26.06 6.81 14.38
N THR A 104 25.45 5.70 13.95
CA THR A 104 25.58 5.13 12.61
C THR A 104 24.26 5.24 11.89
N GLN A 105 24.28 5.68 10.63
CA GLN A 105 23.08 5.82 9.80
C GLN A 105 22.87 4.56 8.95
N GLU A 106 21.62 4.12 8.83
CA GLU A 106 21.23 3.09 7.87
C GLU A 106 21.48 3.58 6.44
N ILE A 107 21.92 2.67 5.59
CA ILE A 107 22.20 2.94 4.16
C ILE A 107 21.25 2.09 3.33
N ARG A 108 20.52 2.75 2.44
CA ARG A 108 19.63 2.09 1.51
C ARG A 108 20.42 1.56 0.32
N THR A 109 20.53 0.25 0.24
CA THR A 109 21.25 -0.45 -0.83
C THR A 109 20.92 -1.94 -0.83
N LYS A 110 21.22 -2.63 -1.91
CA LYS A 110 21.09 -4.09 -1.99
C LYS A 110 22.19 -4.75 -1.13
N PRO A 111 21.83 -5.54 -0.11
CA PRO A 111 22.83 -6.24 0.73
C PRO A 111 23.66 -7.23 -0.08
N ASN A 112 24.94 -7.31 0.23
CA ASN A 112 25.83 -8.30 -0.35
C ASN A 112 26.07 -9.43 0.66
N LYS A 113 25.90 -10.68 0.24
CA LYS A 113 26.05 -11.87 1.10
C LYS A 113 27.45 -12.01 1.72
N LYS A 114 28.47 -11.40 1.09
CA LYS A 114 29.88 -11.56 1.54
C LYS A 114 30.22 -10.68 2.74
N ASP A 115 29.56 -9.54 2.88
CA ASP A 115 29.88 -8.51 3.86
C ASP A 115 28.71 -8.14 4.81
N THR A 116 27.57 -8.76 4.62
CA THR A 116 26.35 -8.47 5.38
C THR A 116 25.93 -9.65 6.26
N LYS A 117 25.79 -9.39 7.57
CA LYS A 117 25.31 -10.36 8.56
C LYS A 117 23.80 -10.21 8.76
N GLY A 118 23.13 -11.32 9.12
CA GLY A 118 21.72 -11.32 9.51
C GLY A 118 20.75 -11.14 8.34
N MET A 119 21.14 -11.56 7.15
CA MET A 119 20.28 -11.51 5.99
C MET A 119 18.96 -12.23 6.24
N LYS A 120 17.86 -11.60 5.83
CA LYS A 120 16.51 -12.15 5.97
C LYS A 120 16.33 -13.36 5.04
N LEU A 121 15.51 -14.31 5.48
CA LEU A 121 15.06 -15.44 4.64
C LEU A 121 14.04 -14.95 3.61
N GLY A 122 14.53 -14.32 2.55
CA GLY A 122 13.74 -13.73 1.49
C GLY A 122 14.50 -13.63 0.18
N ASN A 123 13.77 -13.30 -0.88
CA ASN A 123 14.36 -13.11 -2.20
C ASN A 123 14.79 -11.65 -2.42
N TYR A 124 16.06 -11.42 -2.70
CA TYR A 124 16.67 -10.10 -2.97
C TYR A 124 16.85 -9.81 -4.46
N ASP A 125 16.47 -10.74 -5.36
CA ASP A 125 16.80 -10.62 -6.78
C ASP A 125 16.14 -9.40 -7.43
N LYS A 126 14.94 -9.04 -6.96
CA LYS A 126 14.13 -7.91 -7.47
C LYS A 126 14.59 -6.53 -6.98
N ILE A 127 15.52 -6.49 -6.02
CA ILE A 127 16.04 -5.23 -5.46
C ILE A 127 17.07 -4.63 -6.41
N ASN A 128 16.88 -3.34 -6.73
CA ASN A 128 17.84 -2.54 -7.48
C ASN A 128 18.96 -1.98 -6.59
N ALA A 129 19.90 -1.25 -7.19
CA ALA A 129 21.02 -0.64 -6.49
C ALA A 129 20.61 0.42 -5.45
N GLN A 130 19.44 1.01 -5.60
CA GLN A 130 18.88 2.00 -4.66
C GLN A 130 18.17 1.36 -3.45
N GLY A 131 18.14 0.04 -3.38
CA GLY A 131 17.50 -0.69 -2.28
C GLY A 131 15.98 -0.74 -2.34
N VAL A 132 15.39 -0.58 -3.50
CA VAL A 132 13.95 -0.72 -3.74
C VAL A 132 13.68 -1.62 -4.94
N VAL A 133 12.46 -2.10 -5.08
CA VAL A 133 12.01 -2.86 -6.25
C VAL A 133 11.49 -1.90 -7.32
N ASP A 134 11.82 -2.15 -8.57
CA ASP A 134 11.39 -1.32 -9.70
C ASP A 134 9.86 -1.36 -9.88
N GLU A 135 9.32 -0.25 -10.39
CA GLU A 135 7.88 -0.11 -10.67
C GLU A 135 7.41 -1.17 -11.67
N ASN A 136 6.16 -1.57 -11.56
CA ASN A 136 5.51 -2.65 -12.33
C ASN A 136 6.08 -4.06 -12.10
N THR A 137 6.90 -4.27 -11.08
CA THR A 137 7.39 -5.59 -10.70
C THR A 137 6.40 -6.28 -9.75
N ILE A 138 6.15 -7.56 -9.98
CA ILE A 138 5.33 -8.39 -9.10
C ILE A 138 6.11 -8.73 -7.84
N LEU A 139 5.48 -8.51 -6.68
CA LEU A 139 5.94 -8.99 -5.38
C LEU A 139 5.12 -10.19 -4.93
N ARG A 140 5.81 -11.18 -4.40
CA ARG A 140 5.24 -12.38 -3.80
C ARG A 140 5.64 -12.49 -2.33
N ASN A 141 5.04 -13.44 -1.63
CA ASN A 141 5.41 -13.71 -0.24
C ASN A 141 6.91 -13.98 -0.10
N ARG A 142 7.52 -13.36 0.90
CA ARG A 142 8.96 -13.40 1.22
C ARG A 142 9.88 -12.68 0.22
N ASP A 143 9.36 -11.93 -0.75
CA ASP A 143 10.22 -11.00 -1.49
C ASP A 143 10.67 -9.85 -0.59
N ILE A 144 11.91 -9.43 -0.76
CA ILE A 144 12.39 -8.19 -0.15
C ILE A 144 11.96 -7.05 -1.05
N PHE A 145 11.28 -6.05 -0.49
CA PHE A 145 10.79 -4.91 -1.28
C PHE A 145 11.47 -3.58 -0.92
N ILE A 146 12.01 -3.49 0.30
CA ILE A 146 12.87 -2.37 0.73
C ILE A 146 14.11 -2.97 1.37
N ALA A 147 15.27 -2.66 0.82
CA ALA A 147 16.55 -3.16 1.30
C ALA A 147 17.39 -2.04 1.87
N LYS A 148 17.91 -2.26 3.07
CA LYS A 148 18.82 -1.35 3.76
C LYS A 148 19.76 -2.10 4.68
N VAL A 149 20.90 -1.53 4.92
CA VAL A 149 21.94 -2.09 5.77
C VAL A 149 22.39 -1.09 6.81
N LEU A 150 22.73 -1.58 7.98
CA LEU A 150 23.34 -0.79 9.06
C LEU A 150 24.84 -1.12 9.12
N PRO A 151 25.75 -0.13 8.93
CA PRO A 151 27.16 -0.36 9.11
C PRO A 151 27.50 -0.76 10.55
N ILE A 152 28.32 -1.80 10.72
CA ILE A 152 28.77 -2.27 12.02
C ILE A 152 30.06 -1.50 12.35
N LYS A 153 30.12 -0.89 13.54
CA LYS A 153 31.35 -0.27 14.05
C LYS A 153 32.33 -1.40 14.41
N GLU A 154 33.46 -1.45 13.73
CA GLU A 154 34.54 -2.39 14.06
C GLU A 154 35.06 -2.12 15.47
N ALA A 155 35.10 -3.14 16.32
CA ALA A 155 35.89 -3.08 17.54
C ALA A 155 37.38 -3.00 17.14
N ARG A 156 38.12 -2.09 17.75
CA ARG A 156 39.53 -1.72 17.40
C ARG A 156 40.51 -2.88 17.26
N ASN A 157 40.11 -4.12 17.59
CA ASN A 157 41.03 -5.28 17.67
C ASN A 157 40.73 -6.38 16.64
N ASP A 158 39.73 -6.28 15.79
CA ASP A 158 39.38 -7.34 14.82
C ASP A 158 39.62 -6.89 13.38
N VAL A 159 40.91 -7.02 12.95
CA VAL A 159 41.32 -6.74 11.56
C VAL A 159 40.88 -7.83 10.56
N THR A 160 40.27 -8.92 11.05
CA THR A 160 40.00 -10.12 10.24
C THR A 160 38.53 -10.32 9.81
N THR A 161 37.60 -9.51 10.30
CA THR A 161 36.18 -9.69 9.96
C THR A 161 35.81 -8.99 8.65
N SER A 162 35.49 -9.77 7.64
CA SER A 162 34.96 -9.29 6.35
C SER A 162 33.51 -8.74 6.44
N ILE A 163 32.86 -8.89 7.60
CA ILE A 163 31.47 -8.50 7.82
C ILE A 163 31.41 -7.03 8.25
N LYS A 164 30.87 -6.19 7.38
CA LYS A 164 30.80 -4.73 7.57
C LYS A 164 29.40 -4.21 7.87
N PHE A 165 28.37 -4.98 7.57
CA PHE A 165 26.99 -4.54 7.61
C PHE A 165 26.06 -5.54 8.31
N HIS A 166 24.97 -5.03 8.88
CA HIS A 166 23.83 -5.81 9.36
C HIS A 166 22.62 -5.52 8.49
N ASP A 167 21.86 -6.56 8.12
CA ASP A 167 20.68 -6.41 7.26
C ASP A 167 19.45 -5.95 8.03
N GLU A 168 18.92 -4.79 7.64
CA GLU A 168 17.68 -4.19 8.16
C GLU A 168 16.58 -4.12 7.10
N SER A 169 16.69 -4.96 6.07
CA SER A 169 15.72 -5.02 4.97
C SER A 169 14.34 -5.45 5.43
N ARG A 170 13.31 -5.03 4.69
CA ARG A 170 11.92 -5.39 4.91
C ARG A 170 11.46 -6.49 3.98
N ILE A 171 10.85 -7.52 4.57
CA ILE A 171 10.23 -8.64 3.86
C ILE A 171 8.77 -8.28 3.58
N PHE A 172 8.33 -8.53 2.36
CA PHE A 172 6.92 -8.47 2.01
C PHE A 172 6.22 -9.75 2.47
N LYS A 173 5.15 -9.58 3.24
CA LYS A 173 4.34 -10.69 3.77
C LYS A 173 2.92 -10.54 3.25
N THR A 174 2.54 -11.42 2.36
CA THR A 174 1.19 -11.45 1.78
C THR A 174 0.89 -12.85 1.26
N ASP A 175 -0.38 -13.18 1.17
CA ASP A 175 -0.84 -14.38 0.49
C ASP A 175 -1.21 -14.13 -0.98
N GLU A 176 -1.25 -12.85 -1.39
CA GLU A 176 -1.61 -12.40 -2.72
C GLU A 176 -0.41 -11.84 -3.47
N GLU A 177 -0.45 -11.90 -4.80
CA GLU A 177 0.50 -11.22 -5.66
C GLU A 177 0.12 -9.74 -5.79
N VAL A 178 1.09 -8.86 -5.57
CA VAL A 178 0.89 -7.42 -5.73
C VAL A 178 1.94 -6.84 -6.66
N TYR A 179 1.63 -5.71 -7.27
CA TYR A 179 2.56 -4.97 -8.12
C TYR A 179 3.10 -3.75 -7.38
N VAL A 180 4.36 -3.44 -7.58
CA VAL A 180 4.92 -2.13 -7.20
C VAL A 180 4.37 -1.11 -8.17
N ASP A 181 3.58 -0.16 -7.67
CA ASP A 181 2.95 0.86 -8.50
C ASP A 181 3.85 2.09 -8.65
N LYS A 182 4.38 2.59 -7.53
CA LYS A 182 5.21 3.80 -7.53
C LYS A 182 6.17 3.83 -6.35
N ASN A 183 7.37 4.31 -6.58
CA ASN A 183 8.38 4.57 -5.56
C ASN A 183 8.67 6.06 -5.44
N ILE A 184 8.77 6.56 -4.21
CA ILE A 184 9.28 7.90 -3.92
C ILE A 184 10.41 7.76 -2.91
N ILE A 185 11.59 8.22 -3.28
CA ILE A 185 12.76 8.32 -2.39
C ILE A 185 13.10 9.79 -2.27
N ASP A 186 13.09 10.31 -1.03
CA ASP A 186 13.33 11.72 -0.75
C ASP A 186 13.94 11.87 0.65
N ARG A 187 14.23 13.09 1.07
CA ARG A 187 14.72 13.40 2.41
C ARG A 187 13.65 14.10 3.22
N ASN A 188 13.56 13.75 4.50
CA ASN A 188 12.67 14.42 5.43
C ASN A 188 13.27 15.76 5.92
N GLY A 189 12.49 16.52 6.70
CA GLY A 189 12.95 17.80 7.28
C GLY A 189 14.16 17.68 8.19
N ASP A 190 14.44 16.52 8.74
CA ASP A 190 15.61 16.23 9.58
C ASP A 190 16.84 15.77 8.78
N GLY A 191 16.72 15.70 7.44
CA GLY A 191 17.79 15.30 6.53
C GLY A 191 17.96 13.79 6.34
N TYR A 192 17.11 12.96 6.94
CA TYR A 192 17.12 11.51 6.73
C TYR A 192 16.41 11.12 5.44
N THR A 193 16.95 10.13 4.75
CA THR A 193 16.30 9.56 3.57
C THR A 193 15.09 8.73 3.99
N PHE A 194 14.00 8.86 3.27
CA PHE A 194 12.85 7.98 3.39
C PHE A 194 12.45 7.43 2.03
N CYS A 195 11.81 6.27 2.06
CA CYS A 195 11.20 5.65 0.90
C CYS A 195 9.71 5.44 1.16
N LYS A 196 8.88 5.78 0.20
CA LYS A 196 7.47 5.37 0.14
C LYS A 196 7.28 4.50 -1.09
N THR A 197 6.87 3.26 -0.87
CA THR A 197 6.54 2.32 -1.94
C THR A 197 5.05 2.08 -1.95
N ARG A 198 4.39 2.49 -3.02
CA ARG A 198 2.97 2.21 -3.24
C ARG A 198 2.82 0.89 -3.98
N LEU A 199 2.05 0.00 -3.40
CA LEU A 199 1.72 -1.32 -3.92
C LEU A 199 0.28 -1.32 -4.44
N ARG A 200 0.02 -2.14 -5.44
CA ARG A 200 -1.27 -2.26 -6.12
C ARG A 200 -1.69 -3.72 -6.21
N SER A 201 -2.87 -4.06 -5.72
CA SER A 201 -3.51 -5.36 -5.89
C SER A 201 -4.88 -5.27 -6.55
#